data_51a284c92f46bca53a0f7a77fbd732af
#
_entry.id   51a284c92f46bca53a0f7a77fbd732af
#
_cell.length_a   1.000
_cell.length_b   1.000
_cell.length_c   1.000
_cell.angle_alpha   90.00
_cell.angle_beta   90.00
_cell.angle_gamma   90.00
#
_symmetry.space_group_name_H-M   'P 1'
#
loop_
_entity.id
_entity.type
_entity.pdbx_description
1 polymer ?
#
loop_
_entity_poly.entity_id
_entity_poly.type
_entity_poly.pdbx_seq_one_letter_code
_entity_poly.pdbx_strand_id
1 'polypeptide(L)'
;MGEQLCPEPVTDGTLVKWNMNTGNRYRLAWRLTPGRRFTTTDLMTFRFVELIGLPFELTPAMLRGVTVRRASCGEGSHMDCDSPLLCDLWRLTRNTVELTTQDLYVDSQSRERGAYEGDALINQLAAYSFESDCATARFSLEYLYAHRTWPAEYILWITEAAYEDYMATGDDSSLVRWYPILRGKTFSAFTDADTGLLHSGNAGGAGTDAVLVDWPPSERDGYDMSVRYNTVLNCAAVAGYEALARIAAVVGETGDSGEFAARAAALREAILTRLYDPATGDFSDGLYQDGSRSAHISQHTAAYALYAGVYRDSAMADRIAGRLWERSLRPDAGGSRIRMSVYGTYFLLMGLYRTGHGSMANSLLLDGDSRPGQRTFSYMLRRSVGDFPSPFDGLPVGATLTTEAWNSVNKPNMTFSHPWGAAAAVAIVRGVFGVMPTSPGFETFSVHPQTESMTGEPILSGELCLPTVRGIIQVSVSRGNCSVRFVGASVPPAKSTSSE
;
A
#
# COMPACT_ATOMS: atom_id res chain seq x y z
N MET A 1 -10.00 8.66 24.88
CA MET A 1 -9.41 9.10 23.60
C MET A 1 -9.55 7.96 22.58
N GLY A 2 -9.66 8.26 21.31
CA GLY A 2 -9.78 7.25 20.26
C GLY A 2 -9.80 7.83 18.85
N GLU A 3 -9.61 6.98 17.87
CA GLU A 3 -9.62 7.35 16.44
C GLU A 3 -11.05 7.39 15.88
N GLN A 4 -11.99 6.71 16.53
CA GLN A 4 -13.33 6.46 16.04
C GLN A 4 -14.38 6.90 17.08
N LEU A 5 -15.51 7.39 16.59
CA LEU A 5 -16.74 7.57 17.34
C LEU A 5 -17.63 6.33 17.19
N CYS A 6 -18.37 6.02 18.23
CA CYS A 6 -19.43 5.01 18.17
C CYS A 6 -20.76 5.67 17.75
N PRO A 7 -21.60 5.02 16.91
CA PRO A 7 -22.91 5.56 16.51
C PRO A 7 -23.85 5.70 17.68
N GLU A 8 -23.73 4.82 18.67
CA GLU A 8 -24.45 4.84 19.94
C GLU A 8 -23.45 4.82 21.09
N PRO A 9 -23.77 5.40 22.25
CA PRO A 9 -22.90 5.32 23.42
C PRO A 9 -22.58 3.87 23.76
N VAL A 10 -21.31 3.59 24.06
CA VAL A 10 -20.92 2.28 24.58
C VAL A 10 -21.48 2.08 26.01
N THR A 11 -21.34 0.89 26.55
CA THR A 11 -21.93 0.48 27.85
C THR A 11 -21.64 1.42 29.03
N ASP A 12 -20.58 2.21 28.97
CA ASP A 12 -20.23 3.23 29.95
C ASP A 12 -20.69 4.66 29.61
N GLY A 13 -21.51 4.79 28.57
CA GLY A 13 -22.06 6.06 28.10
C GLY A 13 -21.12 6.92 27.27
N THR A 14 -19.94 6.41 26.87
CA THR A 14 -18.99 7.14 26.05
C THR A 14 -19.30 7.00 24.57
N LEU A 15 -19.04 8.07 23.79
CA LEU A 15 -19.15 8.10 22.32
C LEU A 15 -17.81 7.78 21.65
N VAL A 16 -16.70 8.04 22.32
CA VAL A 16 -15.38 7.74 21.80
C VAL A 16 -15.03 6.27 22.01
N LYS A 17 -14.69 5.56 20.95
CA LYS A 17 -14.20 4.18 21.05
C LYS A 17 -12.80 4.18 21.64
N TRP A 18 -12.69 3.87 22.90
CA TRP A 18 -11.44 3.93 23.67
C TRP A 18 -10.78 2.57 23.92
N ASN A 19 -11.46 1.49 23.56
CA ASN A 19 -10.96 0.14 23.78
C ASN A 19 -10.84 -0.60 22.43
N MET A 20 -9.73 -1.31 22.22
CA MET A 20 -9.44 -2.08 21.02
C MET A 20 -9.47 -3.59 21.32
N ASN A 21 -9.78 -4.41 20.32
CA ASN A 21 -9.88 -5.87 20.49
C ASN A 21 -8.56 -6.54 20.93
N THR A 22 -7.42 -5.89 20.66
CA THR A 22 -6.09 -6.33 21.11
C THR A 22 -5.78 -6.00 22.56
N GLY A 23 -6.74 -5.43 23.28
CA GLY A 23 -6.61 -5.09 24.71
C GLY A 23 -6.08 -3.68 24.98
N ASN A 24 -5.73 -2.91 23.96
CA ASN A 24 -5.30 -1.51 24.12
C ASN A 24 -6.46 -0.67 24.65
N ARG A 25 -6.17 0.16 25.65
CA ARG A 25 -7.15 1.02 26.32
C ARG A 25 -6.68 2.47 26.31
N TYR A 26 -7.36 3.31 25.58
CA TYR A 26 -7.08 4.74 25.47
C TYR A 26 -7.91 5.55 26.47
N ARG A 27 -7.93 5.10 27.74
CA ARG A 27 -8.65 5.72 28.85
C ARG A 27 -7.70 5.98 30.00
N LEU A 28 -7.66 7.25 30.46
CA LEU A 28 -6.87 7.69 31.58
C LEU A 28 -7.81 8.27 32.65
N ALA A 29 -7.46 8.10 33.90
CA ALA A 29 -8.18 8.70 35.04
C ALA A 29 -7.19 9.54 35.87
N TRP A 30 -7.60 10.74 36.19
CA TRP A 30 -6.82 11.64 37.04
C TRP A 30 -7.66 12.10 38.26
N ARG A 31 -6.99 12.21 39.40
CA ARG A 31 -7.54 12.95 40.52
C ARG A 31 -7.18 14.42 40.35
N LEU A 32 -8.19 15.25 40.11
CA LEU A 32 -7.98 16.66 39.88
C LEU A 32 -7.47 17.36 41.13
N THR A 33 -6.49 18.24 40.97
CA THR A 33 -5.93 19.11 42.00
C THR A 33 -5.89 20.53 41.43
N PRO A 34 -6.42 21.54 42.15
CA PRO A 34 -6.40 22.92 41.65
C PRO A 34 -5.01 23.40 41.28
N GLY A 35 -4.91 24.09 40.15
CA GLY A 35 -3.66 24.65 39.60
C GLY A 35 -2.66 23.63 39.04
N ARG A 36 -2.97 22.35 39.07
CA ARG A 36 -2.07 21.31 38.55
C ARG A 36 -2.37 20.97 37.10
N ARG A 37 -1.27 20.84 36.29
CA ARG A 37 -1.32 20.33 34.93
C ARG A 37 -1.14 18.81 34.94
N PHE A 38 -1.95 18.11 34.16
CA PHE A 38 -1.83 16.67 33.91
C PHE A 38 -1.42 16.45 32.46
N THR A 39 -0.46 15.60 32.24
CA THR A 39 0.02 15.23 30.90
C THR A 39 -0.02 13.71 30.78
N THR A 40 -0.42 13.20 29.61
CA THR A 40 -0.32 11.76 29.32
C THR A 40 1.16 11.37 29.24
N THR A 41 1.51 10.21 29.80
CA THR A 41 2.89 9.71 29.79
C THR A 41 3.18 8.88 28.53
N ASP A 42 2.15 8.26 27.96
CA ASP A 42 2.26 7.43 26.76
C ASP A 42 1.89 8.19 25.50
N LEU A 43 2.53 7.83 24.40
CA LEU A 43 2.14 8.25 23.07
C LEU A 43 0.83 7.54 22.71
N MET A 44 -0.22 8.31 22.50
CA MET A 44 -1.54 7.81 22.13
C MET A 44 -1.97 8.42 20.81
N THR A 45 -2.39 7.58 19.87
CA THR A 45 -2.97 8.03 18.61
C THR A 45 -4.47 8.19 18.77
N PHE A 46 -4.96 9.39 18.55
CA PHE A 46 -6.37 9.69 18.68
C PHE A 46 -6.75 10.88 17.79
N ARG A 47 -8.02 10.92 17.45
CA ARG A 47 -8.67 12.07 16.81
C ARG A 47 -9.67 12.74 17.74
N PHE A 48 -10.31 11.95 18.59
CA PHE A 48 -11.36 12.40 19.50
C PHE A 48 -10.93 12.21 20.95
N VAL A 49 -11.30 13.19 21.76
CA VAL A 49 -11.10 13.15 23.23
C VAL A 49 -12.42 13.42 23.89
N GLU A 50 -12.82 12.56 24.80
CA GLU A 50 -14.00 12.72 25.63
C GLU A 50 -13.55 12.86 27.09
N LEU A 51 -14.05 13.86 27.77
CA LEU A 51 -13.75 14.15 29.18
C LEU A 51 -15.01 13.90 29.99
N ILE A 52 -14.89 13.07 31.03
CA ILE A 52 -16.01 12.62 31.84
C ILE A 52 -15.79 13.02 33.30
N GLY A 53 -16.84 13.48 33.96
CA GLY A 53 -16.82 13.79 35.39
C GLY A 53 -16.10 15.08 35.78
N LEU A 54 -16.02 16.05 34.84
CA LEU A 54 -15.52 17.37 35.16
C LEU A 54 -16.50 18.14 36.06
N PRO A 55 -16.05 18.71 37.17
CA PRO A 55 -16.91 19.50 38.09
C PRO A 55 -17.05 20.97 37.66
N PHE A 56 -16.57 21.32 36.45
CA PHE A 56 -16.55 22.69 35.90
C PHE A 56 -16.74 22.65 34.40
N GLU A 57 -17.09 23.78 33.82
CA GLU A 57 -17.16 23.97 32.38
C GLU A 57 -15.75 24.01 31.76
N LEU A 58 -15.53 23.22 30.70
CA LEU A 58 -14.26 23.15 30.00
C LEU A 58 -14.13 24.31 29.01
N THR A 59 -12.98 24.98 29.05
CA THR A 59 -12.61 25.97 28.02
C THR A 59 -11.48 25.44 27.13
N PRO A 60 -11.37 25.88 25.87
CA PRO A 60 -10.27 25.49 24.99
C PRO A 60 -8.88 25.72 25.57
N ALA A 61 -8.71 26.76 26.40
CA ALA A 61 -7.43 27.08 27.04
C ALA A 61 -6.98 26.03 28.07
N MET A 62 -7.91 25.19 28.57
CA MET A 62 -7.63 24.14 29.55
C MET A 62 -7.10 22.85 28.90
N LEU A 63 -7.23 22.71 27.59
CA LEU A 63 -6.76 21.54 26.84
C LEU A 63 -5.62 21.91 25.91
N ARG A 64 -4.59 21.06 25.88
CA ARG A 64 -3.49 21.20 24.95
C ARG A 64 -3.13 19.83 24.37
N GLY A 65 -3.20 19.72 23.05
CA GLY A 65 -2.60 18.60 22.32
C GLY A 65 -1.11 18.82 22.13
N VAL A 66 -0.32 17.78 22.35
CA VAL A 66 1.11 17.76 22.02
C VAL A 66 1.29 16.68 20.95
N THR A 67 1.65 17.10 19.74
CA THR A 67 1.97 16.17 18.66
C THR A 67 3.43 15.78 18.74
N VAL A 68 3.69 14.48 18.78
CA VAL A 68 5.04 13.90 18.70
C VAL A 68 5.14 13.20 17.34
N ARG A 69 6.11 13.59 16.56
CA ARG A 69 6.41 13.01 15.26
C ARG A 69 7.91 13.06 14.98
N ARG A 70 8.38 12.21 14.09
CA ARG A 70 9.72 12.30 13.54
C ARG A 70 9.88 13.65 12.84
N ALA A 71 11.09 14.20 12.86
CA ALA A 71 11.42 15.34 12.00
C ALA A 71 11.21 14.91 10.54
N SER A 72 10.37 15.62 9.81
CA SER A 72 10.12 15.36 8.40
C SER A 72 11.07 16.19 7.56
N CYS A 73 11.72 15.55 6.60
CA CYS A 73 12.53 16.21 5.57
C CYS A 73 11.71 16.52 4.31
N GLY A 74 10.39 16.60 4.44
CA GLY A 74 9.46 16.84 3.33
C GLY A 74 9.57 18.20 2.64
N GLU A 75 10.67 18.92 2.86
CA GLU A 75 11.03 20.11 2.11
C GLU A 75 11.27 19.73 0.65
N GLY A 76 10.51 20.37 -0.25
CA GLY A 76 10.60 20.12 -1.69
C GLY A 76 9.56 19.15 -2.26
N SER A 77 8.80 18.43 -1.43
CA SER A 77 7.67 17.65 -1.92
C SER A 77 6.44 18.55 -2.06
N HIS A 78 5.91 18.62 -3.27
CA HIS A 78 4.73 19.40 -3.57
C HIS A 78 3.94 18.76 -4.71
N MET A 79 2.62 18.82 -4.63
CA MET A 79 1.74 18.54 -5.76
C MET A 79 0.60 19.56 -5.74
N ASP A 80 0.35 20.17 -6.89
CA ASP A 80 -0.79 21.02 -7.13
C ASP A 80 -1.38 20.70 -8.50
N CYS A 81 -2.70 20.59 -8.57
CA CYS A 81 -3.39 20.29 -9.82
C CYS A 81 -4.85 20.76 -9.77
N ASP A 82 -5.49 20.79 -10.93
CA ASP A 82 -6.92 21.15 -11.09
C ASP A 82 -7.89 20.04 -10.66
N SER A 83 -7.42 18.86 -10.21
CA SER A 83 -8.23 17.78 -9.65
C SER A 83 -8.30 17.86 -8.12
N PRO A 84 -9.41 18.34 -7.51
CA PRO A 84 -9.51 18.45 -6.05
C PRO A 84 -9.35 17.12 -5.32
N LEU A 85 -9.83 16.01 -5.90
CA LEU A 85 -9.72 14.70 -5.29
C LEU A 85 -8.26 14.22 -5.22
N LEU A 86 -7.46 14.44 -6.28
CA LEU A 86 -6.02 14.12 -6.23
C LEU A 86 -5.29 14.95 -5.17
N CYS A 87 -5.60 16.24 -5.08
CA CYS A 87 -5.02 17.11 -4.06
C CYS A 87 -5.40 16.67 -2.64
N ASP A 88 -6.65 16.21 -2.43
CA ASP A 88 -7.11 15.68 -1.15
C ASP A 88 -6.41 14.36 -0.81
N LEU A 89 -6.23 13.47 -1.78
CA LEU A 89 -5.49 12.22 -1.60
C LEU A 89 -4.02 12.45 -1.29
N TRP A 90 -3.38 13.39 -1.99
CA TRP A 90 -2.00 13.77 -1.71
C TRP A 90 -1.82 14.25 -0.26
N ARG A 91 -2.72 15.14 0.20
CA ARG A 91 -2.72 15.64 1.57
C ARG A 91 -2.99 14.55 2.60
N LEU A 92 -3.98 13.68 2.33
CA LEU A 92 -4.31 12.56 3.22
C LEU A 92 -3.12 11.62 3.39
N THR A 93 -2.50 11.19 2.29
CA THR A 93 -1.39 10.25 2.30
C THR A 93 -0.12 10.84 2.89
N ARG A 94 0.19 12.11 2.59
CA ARG A 94 1.28 12.84 3.23
C ARG A 94 1.09 12.93 4.75
N ASN A 95 -0.09 13.36 5.19
CA ASN A 95 -0.42 13.45 6.61
C ASN A 95 -0.32 12.08 7.30
N THR A 96 -0.70 11.01 6.60
CA THR A 96 -0.54 9.64 7.09
C THR A 96 0.91 9.30 7.32
N VAL A 97 1.77 9.46 6.31
CA VAL A 97 3.21 9.14 6.42
C VAL A 97 3.85 9.96 7.54
N GLU A 98 3.58 11.26 7.61
CA GLU A 98 4.16 12.16 8.62
C GLU A 98 3.76 11.79 10.06
N LEU A 99 2.51 11.38 10.30
CA LEU A 99 2.00 11.12 11.64
C LEU A 99 2.13 9.67 12.08
N THR A 100 2.28 8.72 11.15
CA THR A 100 2.45 7.31 11.49
C THR A 100 3.91 6.86 11.52
N THR A 101 4.82 7.62 10.92
CA THR A 101 6.26 7.34 10.97
C THR A 101 6.86 7.89 12.24
N GLN A 102 7.37 7.00 13.08
CA GLN A 102 8.09 7.34 14.30
C GLN A 102 9.57 6.97 14.13
N ASP A 103 10.01 5.91 14.80
CA ASP A 103 11.35 5.33 14.74
C ASP A 103 11.40 4.06 13.87
N LEU A 104 10.27 3.43 13.62
CA LEU A 104 10.10 2.20 12.85
C LEU A 104 8.77 2.27 12.07
N TYR A 105 8.73 1.69 10.88
CA TYR A 105 7.47 1.47 10.18
C TYR A 105 6.65 0.39 10.88
N VAL A 106 5.42 0.73 11.21
CA VAL A 106 4.45 -0.17 11.83
C VAL A 106 3.15 -0.15 11.04
N ASP A 107 2.31 -1.17 11.27
CA ASP A 107 0.99 -1.29 10.65
C ASP A 107 0.08 -0.11 11.00
N SER A 108 0.06 0.23 12.28
CA SER A 108 -0.79 1.31 12.80
C SER A 108 -0.20 1.88 14.08
N GLN A 109 -0.59 3.10 14.41
CA GLN A 109 -0.13 3.75 15.64
C GLN A 109 -1.05 3.48 16.84
N SER A 110 -2.23 2.90 16.63
CA SER A 110 -3.25 2.80 17.67
C SER A 110 -3.50 1.40 18.22
N ARG A 111 -3.40 0.33 17.40
CA ARG A 111 -3.80 -1.01 17.84
C ARG A 111 -2.61 -1.92 18.07
N GLU A 112 -2.01 -2.45 17.01
CA GLU A 112 -0.97 -3.47 17.11
C GLU A 112 0.40 -2.85 17.31
N ARG A 113 0.70 -1.77 16.59
CA ARG A 113 2.01 -1.12 16.57
C ARG A 113 3.12 -2.10 16.19
N GLY A 114 2.79 -3.05 15.29
CA GLY A 114 3.65 -4.11 14.82
C GLY A 114 4.32 -3.75 13.50
N ALA A 115 5.59 -4.09 13.35
CA ALA A 115 6.25 -4.00 12.07
C ALA A 115 5.94 -5.25 11.25
N TYR A 116 5.55 -5.06 9.97
CA TYR A 116 5.24 -6.14 9.02
C TYR A 116 5.84 -5.82 7.65
N GLU A 117 6.35 -6.84 6.95
CA GLU A 117 7.10 -6.66 5.71
C GLU A 117 6.22 -6.11 4.56
N GLY A 118 4.97 -6.57 4.44
CA GLY A 118 4.05 -6.09 3.40
C GLY A 118 3.61 -4.65 3.63
N ASP A 119 3.37 -4.27 4.89
CA ASP A 119 3.12 -2.88 5.27
C ASP A 119 4.33 -2.00 4.97
N ALA A 120 5.53 -2.47 5.35
CA ALA A 120 6.76 -1.71 5.17
C ALA A 120 7.06 -1.39 3.70
N LEU A 121 6.74 -2.29 2.76
CA LEU A 121 6.89 -2.02 1.32
C LEU A 121 6.08 -0.78 0.90
N ILE A 122 4.80 -0.72 1.27
CA ILE A 122 3.93 0.39 0.87
C ILE A 122 4.31 1.66 1.64
N ASN A 123 4.58 1.54 2.94
CA ASN A 123 4.99 2.67 3.79
C ASN A 123 6.25 3.35 3.26
N GLN A 124 7.25 2.55 2.88
CA GLN A 124 8.50 3.01 2.29
C GLN A 124 8.27 3.76 0.97
N LEU A 125 7.52 3.15 0.04
CA LEU A 125 7.26 3.76 -1.25
C LEU A 125 6.43 5.03 -1.13
N ALA A 126 5.48 5.07 -0.20
CA ALA A 126 4.72 6.26 0.12
C ALA A 126 5.62 7.36 0.74
N ALA A 127 6.53 6.99 1.65
CA ALA A 127 7.48 7.93 2.24
C ALA A 127 8.40 8.57 1.18
N TYR A 128 8.91 7.77 0.24
CA TYR A 128 9.73 8.26 -0.87
C TYR A 128 8.97 9.21 -1.83
N SER A 129 7.64 9.26 -1.75
CA SER A 129 6.85 10.26 -2.47
C SER A 129 6.95 11.65 -1.82
N PHE A 130 7.36 11.72 -0.55
CA PHE A 130 7.32 12.96 0.25
C PHE A 130 8.67 13.42 0.75
N GLU A 131 9.66 12.53 0.86
CA GLU A 131 10.94 12.84 1.48
C GLU A 131 12.11 12.10 0.82
N SER A 132 13.28 12.72 0.88
CA SER A 132 14.55 12.15 0.42
C SER A 132 15.37 11.54 1.55
N ASP A 133 14.96 11.70 2.81
CA ASP A 133 15.57 11.02 3.95
C ASP A 133 15.06 9.59 4.06
N CYS A 134 15.88 8.65 3.63
CA CYS A 134 15.56 7.23 3.61
C CYS A 134 16.00 6.48 4.89
N ALA A 135 16.52 7.17 5.91
CA ALA A 135 17.11 6.52 7.08
C ALA A 135 16.11 5.67 7.87
N THR A 136 14.88 6.19 8.09
CA THR A 136 13.84 5.44 8.80
C THR A 136 13.35 4.24 7.98
N ALA A 137 13.23 4.39 6.66
CA ALA A 137 12.88 3.29 5.76
C ALA A 137 13.91 2.18 5.88
N ARG A 138 15.19 2.48 5.68
CA ARG A 138 16.30 1.53 5.79
C ARG A 138 16.35 0.86 7.15
N PHE A 139 16.26 1.60 8.23
CA PHE A 139 16.23 1.03 9.58
C PHE A 139 15.08 0.03 9.76
N SER A 140 13.89 0.38 9.28
CA SER A 140 12.70 -0.48 9.34
C SER A 140 12.89 -1.77 8.54
N LEU A 141 13.47 -1.69 7.34
CA LEU A 141 13.76 -2.86 6.51
C LEU A 141 14.81 -3.76 7.17
N GLU A 142 15.93 -3.20 7.67
CA GLU A 142 16.97 -3.97 8.34
C GLU A 142 16.45 -4.69 9.59
N TYR A 143 15.55 -4.06 10.34
CA TYR A 143 14.84 -4.73 11.43
C TYR A 143 14.03 -5.93 10.91
N LEU A 144 13.26 -5.76 9.86
CA LEU A 144 12.41 -6.82 9.28
C LEU A 144 13.21 -7.92 8.56
N TYR A 145 14.43 -7.65 8.08
CA TYR A 145 15.28 -8.71 7.54
C TYR A 145 15.58 -9.77 8.61
N ALA A 146 15.82 -9.32 9.85
CA ALA A 146 16.11 -10.20 10.97
C ALA A 146 14.85 -10.72 11.70
N HIS A 147 13.71 -10.05 11.58
CA HIS A 147 12.48 -10.32 12.32
C HIS A 147 11.34 -10.64 11.37
N ARG A 148 11.32 -11.89 10.87
CA ARG A 148 10.25 -12.37 10.02
C ARG A 148 8.92 -12.30 10.75
N THR A 149 7.90 -11.79 10.06
CA THR A 149 6.51 -11.80 10.53
C THR A 149 5.67 -12.83 9.75
N TRP A 150 4.37 -12.72 9.81
CA TRP A 150 3.43 -13.44 8.99
C TRP A 150 2.72 -12.42 8.07
N PRO A 151 2.10 -12.79 6.99
CA PRO A 151 1.93 -14.12 6.40
C PRO A 151 3.07 -14.52 5.45
N ALA A 152 2.89 -15.66 4.78
CA ALA A 152 3.89 -16.27 3.91
C ALA A 152 4.41 -15.33 2.81
N GLU A 153 3.52 -14.61 2.13
CA GLU A 153 3.88 -13.69 1.05
C GLU A 153 4.67 -12.46 1.52
N TYR A 154 4.61 -12.11 2.82
CA TYR A 154 5.30 -10.93 3.34
C TYR A 154 6.82 -11.03 3.27
N ILE A 155 7.36 -12.25 3.48
CA ILE A 155 8.82 -12.46 3.31
C ILE A 155 9.29 -12.26 1.86
N LEU A 156 8.39 -12.35 0.90
CA LEU A 156 8.69 -12.12 -0.51
C LEU A 156 8.67 -10.63 -0.83
N TRP A 157 7.73 -9.87 -0.22
CA TRP A 157 7.66 -8.42 -0.39
C TRP A 157 8.84 -7.68 0.22
N ILE A 158 9.46 -8.20 1.28
CA ILE A 158 10.64 -7.54 1.88
C ILE A 158 11.84 -7.52 0.92
N THR A 159 11.95 -8.49 0.01
CA THR A 159 13.02 -8.50 -0.99
C THR A 159 12.80 -7.41 -2.04
N GLU A 160 11.56 -7.18 -2.43
CA GLU A 160 11.21 -6.04 -3.31
C GLU A 160 11.49 -4.71 -2.60
N ALA A 161 11.09 -4.58 -1.32
CA ALA A 161 11.35 -3.39 -0.53
C ALA A 161 12.86 -3.10 -0.40
N ALA A 162 13.69 -4.14 -0.22
CA ALA A 162 15.14 -4.01 -0.17
C ALA A 162 15.73 -3.49 -1.49
N TYR A 163 15.25 -3.99 -2.63
CA TYR A 163 15.69 -3.50 -3.93
C TYR A 163 15.21 -2.06 -4.20
N GLU A 164 13.98 -1.74 -3.79
CA GLU A 164 13.43 -0.38 -3.91
C GLU A 164 14.20 0.64 -3.06
N ASP A 165 14.69 0.26 -1.88
CA ASP A 165 15.57 1.11 -1.07
C ASP A 165 16.87 1.42 -1.82
N TYR A 166 17.49 0.42 -2.43
CA TYR A 166 18.68 0.62 -3.26
C TYR A 166 18.40 1.53 -4.46
N MET A 167 17.29 1.33 -5.14
CA MET A 167 16.91 2.18 -6.28
C MET A 167 16.63 3.63 -5.88
N ALA A 168 16.09 3.84 -4.69
CA ALA A 168 15.84 5.19 -4.18
C ALA A 168 17.11 5.89 -3.68
N THR A 169 18.01 5.16 -3.03
CA THR A 169 19.17 5.72 -2.32
C THR A 169 20.48 5.68 -3.13
N GLY A 170 20.66 4.67 -3.97
CA GLY A 170 21.93 4.35 -4.62
C GLY A 170 22.99 3.75 -3.70
N ASP A 171 22.66 3.47 -2.45
CA ASP A 171 23.55 2.93 -1.45
C ASP A 171 23.29 1.43 -1.26
N ASP A 172 24.21 0.59 -1.70
CA ASP A 172 24.13 -0.86 -1.65
C ASP A 172 24.61 -1.47 -0.30
N SER A 173 25.07 -0.65 0.63
CA SER A 173 25.66 -1.12 1.89
C SER A 173 24.74 -2.02 2.71
N SER A 174 23.42 -1.72 2.71
CA SER A 174 22.41 -2.54 3.36
C SER A 174 22.26 -3.89 2.63
N LEU A 175 22.23 -3.89 1.31
CA LEU A 175 22.15 -5.14 0.52
C LEU A 175 23.36 -6.03 0.77
N VAL A 176 24.58 -5.47 0.71
CA VAL A 176 25.83 -6.21 0.97
C VAL A 176 25.82 -6.82 2.36
N ARG A 177 25.46 -6.03 3.37
CA ARG A 177 25.43 -6.47 4.78
C ARG A 177 24.43 -7.58 5.03
N TRP A 178 23.22 -7.46 4.46
CA TRP A 178 22.09 -8.31 4.79
C TRP A 178 21.82 -9.42 3.76
N TYR A 179 22.58 -9.48 2.68
CA TYR A 179 22.44 -10.49 1.64
C TYR A 179 22.38 -11.94 2.16
N PRO A 180 23.22 -12.37 3.13
CA PRO A 180 23.14 -13.73 3.66
C PRO A 180 21.77 -14.10 4.25
N ILE A 181 21.02 -13.11 4.75
CA ILE A 181 19.65 -13.29 5.25
C ILE A 181 18.64 -13.14 4.12
N LEU A 182 18.76 -12.10 3.28
CA LEU A 182 17.86 -11.82 2.19
C LEU A 182 17.77 -12.99 1.20
N ARG A 183 18.89 -13.64 0.86
CA ARG A 183 18.89 -14.79 -0.05
C ARG A 183 18.03 -15.97 0.42
N GLY A 184 17.75 -16.05 1.72
CA GLY A 184 16.86 -17.06 2.32
C GLY A 184 15.37 -16.70 2.31
N LYS A 185 15.00 -15.49 1.90
CA LYS A 185 13.60 -15.03 1.88
C LYS A 185 12.84 -15.52 0.63
N THR A 186 12.80 -16.84 0.41
CA THR A 186 12.36 -17.43 -0.86
C THR A 186 11.07 -18.23 -0.80
N PHE A 187 10.67 -18.71 0.36
CA PHE A 187 9.59 -19.69 0.51
C PHE A 187 9.76 -20.96 -0.34
N SER A 188 10.95 -21.19 -0.92
CA SER A 188 11.22 -22.25 -1.91
C SER A 188 11.12 -23.67 -1.35
N ALA A 189 11.22 -23.86 -0.02
CA ALA A 189 11.02 -25.15 0.64
C ALA A 189 9.61 -25.70 0.42
N PHE A 190 8.66 -24.87 0.03
CA PHE A 190 7.27 -25.24 -0.25
C PHE A 190 6.98 -25.37 -1.76
N THR A 191 8.00 -25.52 -2.59
CA THR A 191 7.83 -25.78 -4.02
C THR A 191 7.45 -27.24 -4.22
N ASP A 192 6.33 -27.48 -4.87
CA ASP A 192 5.88 -28.80 -5.27
C ASP A 192 6.57 -29.24 -6.58
N ALA A 193 7.19 -30.42 -6.57
CA ALA A 193 7.99 -30.89 -7.70
C ALA A 193 7.15 -31.24 -8.94
N ASP A 194 5.89 -31.67 -8.77
CA ASP A 194 5.03 -32.10 -9.87
C ASP A 194 4.35 -30.92 -10.57
N THR A 195 4.00 -29.91 -9.79
CA THR A 195 3.31 -28.72 -10.31
C THR A 195 4.24 -27.56 -10.63
N GLY A 196 5.40 -27.47 -9.98
CA GLY A 196 6.30 -26.34 -10.02
C GLY A 196 5.75 -25.12 -9.24
N LEU A 197 4.60 -25.22 -8.60
CA LEU A 197 3.96 -24.17 -7.84
C LEU A 197 4.36 -24.24 -6.36
N LEU A 198 4.32 -23.09 -5.71
CA LEU A 198 4.43 -22.99 -4.26
C LEU A 198 3.09 -23.32 -3.62
N HIS A 199 3.12 -24.08 -2.53
CA HIS A 199 1.95 -24.30 -1.69
C HIS A 199 2.15 -23.60 -0.33
N SER A 200 1.04 -23.25 0.34
CA SER A 200 1.11 -22.78 1.72
C SER A 200 1.45 -23.97 2.63
N GLY A 201 2.33 -23.73 3.59
CA GLY A 201 2.62 -24.75 4.62
C GLY A 201 1.41 -25.07 5.48
N ASN A 202 0.45 -24.14 5.57
CA ASN A 202 -0.72 -24.25 6.42
C ASN A 202 -1.93 -23.56 5.75
N ALA A 203 -2.63 -24.29 4.86
CA ALA A 203 -3.79 -23.75 4.15
C ALA A 203 -4.88 -23.32 5.15
N GLY A 204 -5.18 -22.01 5.20
CA GLY A 204 -6.20 -21.43 6.06
C GLY A 204 -5.87 -21.38 7.54
N GLY A 205 -4.62 -21.72 7.95
CA GLY A 205 -4.16 -21.65 9.33
C GLY A 205 -3.61 -20.29 9.76
N ALA A 206 -3.29 -20.15 11.04
CA ALA A 206 -2.51 -19.05 11.57
C ALA A 206 -1.02 -19.41 11.60
N GLY A 207 -0.14 -18.43 11.50
CA GLY A 207 1.31 -18.61 11.61
C GLY A 207 2.07 -18.11 10.38
N THR A 208 3.40 -18.18 10.45
CA THR A 208 4.30 -17.60 9.45
C THR A 208 4.19 -18.21 8.05
N ASP A 209 3.58 -19.38 7.92
CA ASP A 209 3.42 -20.09 6.64
C ASP A 209 1.96 -20.03 6.12
N ALA A 210 1.08 -19.31 6.81
CA ALA A 210 -0.27 -19.05 6.34
C ALA A 210 -0.26 -17.96 5.26
N VAL A 211 -1.13 -18.12 4.28
CA VAL A 211 -1.34 -17.10 3.22
C VAL A 211 -2.40 -16.12 3.68
N LEU A 212 -2.15 -14.82 3.50
CA LEU A 212 -3.12 -13.77 3.80
C LEU A 212 -4.00 -13.44 2.60
N VAL A 213 -3.42 -13.36 1.42
CA VAL A 213 -4.00 -12.79 0.20
C VAL A 213 -4.34 -11.32 0.39
N ASP A 214 -5.20 -11.00 1.36
CA ASP A 214 -5.68 -9.65 1.64
C ASP A 214 -6.37 -9.58 3.01
N TRP A 215 -6.58 -8.37 3.55
CA TRP A 215 -7.18 -8.15 4.86
C TRP A 215 -8.06 -6.89 4.91
N PRO A 216 -9.25 -6.95 5.51
CA PRO A 216 -9.87 -8.10 6.23
C PRO A 216 -10.49 -9.15 5.28
N PRO A 217 -10.89 -10.33 5.82
CA PRO A 217 -11.52 -11.38 5.01
C PRO A 217 -12.74 -10.93 4.21
N SER A 218 -13.51 -9.99 4.73
CA SER A 218 -14.66 -9.37 4.02
C SER A 218 -14.26 -8.55 2.78
N GLU A 219 -12.98 -8.23 2.61
CA GLU A 219 -12.45 -7.45 1.49
C GLU A 219 -11.54 -8.28 0.57
N ARG A 220 -11.66 -9.60 0.60
CA ARG A 220 -10.93 -10.56 -0.25
C ARG A 220 -11.66 -10.95 -1.54
N ASP A 221 -12.72 -10.25 -1.95
CA ASP A 221 -13.52 -10.59 -3.14
C ASP A 221 -13.99 -12.05 -3.17
N GLY A 222 -14.24 -12.65 -2.01
CA GLY A 222 -14.63 -14.06 -1.92
C GLY A 222 -13.53 -15.05 -2.26
N TYR A 223 -12.26 -14.64 -2.28
CA TYR A 223 -11.11 -15.50 -2.62
C TYR A 223 -11.20 -16.87 -1.95
N ASP A 224 -11.02 -17.92 -2.72
CA ASP A 224 -11.04 -19.29 -2.24
C ASP A 224 -9.77 -19.63 -1.45
N MET A 225 -9.82 -19.45 -0.13
CA MET A 225 -8.70 -19.71 0.77
C MET A 225 -8.44 -21.22 1.00
N SER A 226 -9.27 -22.11 0.48
CA SER A 226 -9.11 -23.56 0.64
C SER A 226 -8.17 -24.19 -0.39
N VAL A 227 -7.79 -23.43 -1.42
CA VAL A 227 -6.82 -23.88 -2.42
C VAL A 227 -5.45 -24.16 -1.81
N ARG A 228 -4.80 -25.24 -2.25
CA ARG A 228 -3.45 -25.58 -1.82
C ARG A 228 -2.39 -24.70 -2.49
N TYR A 229 -2.50 -24.51 -3.80
CA TYR A 229 -1.58 -23.69 -4.60
C TYR A 229 -2.24 -22.35 -4.90
N ASN A 230 -1.96 -21.38 -4.07
CA ASN A 230 -2.59 -20.07 -4.10
C ASN A 230 -1.97 -19.18 -5.17
N THR A 231 -2.78 -18.56 -6.04
CA THR A 231 -2.30 -17.73 -7.15
C THR A 231 -1.58 -16.49 -6.67
N VAL A 232 -2.07 -15.82 -5.63
CA VAL A 232 -1.43 -14.59 -5.08
C VAL A 232 -0.07 -14.90 -4.50
N LEU A 233 0.06 -15.97 -3.69
CA LEU A 233 1.36 -16.41 -3.14
C LEU A 233 2.37 -16.67 -4.26
N ASN A 234 1.95 -17.36 -5.32
CA ASN A 234 2.84 -17.69 -6.44
C ASN A 234 3.24 -16.46 -7.24
N CYS A 235 2.35 -15.49 -7.46
CA CYS A 235 2.68 -14.21 -8.07
C CYS A 235 3.67 -13.39 -7.19
N ALA A 236 3.43 -13.35 -5.89
CA ALA A 236 4.36 -12.71 -4.95
C ALA A 236 5.76 -13.33 -5.00
N ALA A 237 5.83 -14.66 -5.15
CA ALA A 237 7.11 -15.36 -5.26
C ALA A 237 7.84 -15.04 -6.57
N VAL A 238 7.14 -14.85 -7.69
CA VAL A 238 7.77 -14.38 -8.94
C VAL A 238 8.41 -13.02 -8.71
N ALA A 239 7.69 -12.04 -8.14
CA ALA A 239 8.24 -10.71 -7.85
C ALA A 239 9.41 -10.77 -6.87
N GLY A 240 9.29 -11.57 -5.80
CA GLY A 240 10.36 -11.74 -4.82
C GLY A 240 11.62 -12.37 -5.40
N TYR A 241 11.51 -13.38 -6.26
CA TYR A 241 12.67 -14.00 -6.92
C TYR A 241 13.33 -13.05 -7.94
N GLU A 242 12.56 -12.26 -8.66
CA GLU A 242 13.11 -11.22 -9.53
C GLU A 242 13.87 -10.15 -8.73
N ALA A 243 13.33 -9.73 -7.59
CA ALA A 243 14.02 -8.81 -6.70
C ALA A 243 15.33 -9.41 -6.18
N LEU A 244 15.32 -10.68 -5.74
CA LEU A 244 16.53 -11.39 -5.29
C LEU A 244 17.56 -11.55 -6.40
N ALA A 245 17.13 -11.82 -7.64
CA ALA A 245 18.05 -11.90 -8.78
C ALA A 245 18.79 -10.57 -9.00
N ARG A 246 18.06 -9.45 -8.92
CA ARG A 246 18.64 -8.11 -9.03
C ARG A 246 19.55 -7.77 -7.85
N ILE A 247 19.13 -8.08 -6.62
CA ILE A 247 19.94 -7.88 -5.41
C ILE A 247 21.26 -8.68 -5.51
N ALA A 248 21.17 -9.95 -5.88
CA ALA A 248 22.34 -10.81 -6.05
C ALA A 248 23.33 -10.25 -7.09
N ALA A 249 22.81 -9.70 -8.21
CA ALA A 249 23.66 -9.03 -9.20
C ALA A 249 24.35 -7.78 -8.62
N VAL A 250 23.65 -6.98 -7.80
CA VAL A 250 24.22 -5.79 -7.15
C VAL A 250 25.36 -6.15 -6.21
N VAL A 251 25.19 -7.20 -5.41
CA VAL A 251 26.21 -7.62 -4.44
C VAL A 251 27.30 -8.53 -5.04
N GLY A 252 27.25 -8.79 -6.33
CA GLY A 252 28.27 -9.57 -7.05
C GLY A 252 28.09 -11.10 -7.03
N GLU A 253 26.98 -11.60 -6.49
CA GLU A 253 26.65 -13.03 -6.40
C GLU A 253 25.99 -13.52 -7.70
N THR A 254 26.75 -13.58 -8.78
CA THR A 254 26.25 -13.86 -10.13
C THR A 254 25.61 -15.25 -10.27
N GLY A 255 26.08 -16.25 -9.51
CA GLY A 255 25.48 -17.58 -9.45
C GLY A 255 24.06 -17.55 -8.88
N ASP A 256 23.87 -16.90 -7.73
CA ASP A 256 22.58 -16.73 -7.10
C ASP A 256 21.64 -15.89 -8.00
N SER A 257 22.17 -14.84 -8.65
CA SER A 257 21.40 -14.02 -9.60
C SER A 257 20.79 -14.86 -10.72
N GLY A 258 21.60 -15.73 -11.35
CA GLY A 258 21.13 -16.65 -12.39
C GLY A 258 20.11 -17.66 -11.86
N GLU A 259 20.35 -18.20 -10.67
CA GLU A 259 19.44 -19.15 -10.02
C GLU A 259 18.07 -18.54 -9.72
N PHE A 260 18.03 -17.35 -9.08
CA PHE A 260 16.77 -16.67 -8.78
C PHE A 260 16.01 -16.25 -10.03
N ALA A 261 16.71 -15.77 -11.07
CA ALA A 261 16.08 -15.46 -12.35
C ALA A 261 15.44 -16.72 -12.99
N ALA A 262 16.15 -17.86 -12.95
CA ALA A 262 15.62 -19.11 -13.47
C ALA A 262 14.40 -19.60 -12.66
N ARG A 263 14.41 -19.46 -11.32
CA ARG A 263 13.27 -19.79 -10.45
C ARG A 263 12.07 -18.92 -10.76
N ALA A 264 12.26 -17.60 -10.93
CA ALA A 264 11.18 -16.69 -11.31
C ALA A 264 10.56 -17.08 -12.67
N ALA A 265 11.38 -17.38 -13.65
CA ALA A 265 10.92 -17.79 -14.99
C ALA A 265 10.16 -19.11 -14.95
N ALA A 266 10.68 -20.13 -14.25
CA ALA A 266 10.04 -21.43 -14.11
C ALA A 266 8.68 -21.33 -13.39
N LEU A 267 8.64 -20.54 -12.30
CA LEU A 267 7.40 -20.34 -11.56
C LEU A 267 6.37 -19.56 -12.38
N ARG A 268 6.79 -18.52 -13.12
CA ARG A 268 5.90 -17.80 -14.05
C ARG A 268 5.27 -18.74 -15.07
N GLU A 269 6.05 -19.63 -15.68
CA GLU A 269 5.52 -20.60 -16.64
C GLU A 269 4.58 -21.62 -15.97
N ALA A 270 4.87 -22.07 -14.75
CA ALA A 270 3.98 -22.94 -13.99
C ALA A 270 2.63 -22.27 -13.70
N ILE A 271 2.62 -21.00 -13.30
CA ILE A 271 1.40 -20.21 -13.09
C ILE A 271 0.61 -20.10 -14.40
N LEU A 272 1.26 -19.72 -15.50
CA LEU A 272 0.61 -19.52 -16.80
C LEU A 272 0.04 -20.83 -17.36
N THR A 273 0.68 -21.95 -17.09
CA THR A 273 0.23 -23.27 -17.57
C THR A 273 -0.91 -23.83 -16.75
N ARG A 274 -0.88 -23.62 -15.43
CA ARG A 274 -1.77 -24.33 -14.50
C ARG A 274 -2.90 -23.47 -13.95
N LEU A 275 -2.66 -22.16 -13.73
CA LEU A 275 -3.61 -21.28 -13.07
C LEU A 275 -4.33 -20.33 -14.03
N TYR A 276 -3.72 -20.02 -15.19
CA TYR A 276 -4.35 -19.22 -16.22
C TYR A 276 -5.22 -20.08 -17.13
N ASP A 277 -6.42 -19.60 -17.44
CA ASP A 277 -7.30 -20.22 -18.42
C ASP A 277 -7.28 -19.40 -19.74
N PRO A 278 -6.66 -19.91 -20.81
CA PRO A 278 -6.58 -19.19 -22.07
C PRO A 278 -7.95 -19.01 -22.77
N ALA A 279 -8.95 -19.84 -22.41
CA ALA A 279 -10.28 -19.74 -23.00
C ALA A 279 -11.06 -18.55 -22.44
N THR A 280 -10.92 -18.28 -21.15
CA THR A 280 -11.57 -17.15 -20.48
C THR A 280 -10.68 -15.91 -20.40
N GLY A 281 -9.35 -16.08 -20.40
CA GLY A 281 -8.39 -15.01 -20.19
C GLY A 281 -8.20 -14.63 -18.72
N ASP A 282 -8.64 -15.48 -17.79
CA ASP A 282 -8.62 -15.24 -16.36
C ASP A 282 -7.70 -16.21 -15.61
N PHE A 283 -7.28 -15.85 -14.39
CA PHE A 283 -6.63 -16.75 -13.45
C PHE A 283 -7.62 -17.22 -12.40
N SER A 284 -7.63 -18.52 -12.09
CA SER A 284 -8.35 -19.04 -10.92
C SER A 284 -7.65 -18.59 -9.62
N ASP A 285 -8.35 -18.64 -8.48
CA ASP A 285 -7.74 -18.33 -7.18
C ASP A 285 -6.64 -19.33 -6.80
N GLY A 286 -6.68 -20.52 -7.35
CA GLY A 286 -5.63 -21.53 -7.17
C GLY A 286 -6.05 -22.92 -7.61
N LEU A 287 -5.22 -23.92 -7.23
CA LEU A 287 -5.52 -25.33 -7.37
C LEU A 287 -5.73 -25.97 -6.00
N TYR A 288 -6.63 -26.94 -5.97
CA TYR A 288 -6.78 -27.85 -4.84
C TYR A 288 -5.66 -28.93 -4.82
N GLN A 289 -5.63 -29.73 -3.77
CA GLN A 289 -4.65 -30.82 -3.61
C GLN A 289 -4.70 -31.86 -4.74
N ASP A 290 -5.87 -32.08 -5.33
CA ASP A 290 -6.07 -33.02 -6.43
C ASP A 290 -5.73 -32.46 -7.82
N GLY A 291 -5.25 -31.21 -7.86
CA GLY A 291 -4.87 -30.50 -9.08
C GLY A 291 -6.05 -29.85 -9.83
N SER A 292 -7.28 -29.98 -9.34
CA SER A 292 -8.41 -29.24 -9.92
C SER A 292 -8.35 -27.77 -9.59
N ARG A 293 -8.86 -26.93 -10.50
CA ARG A 293 -8.88 -25.46 -10.33
C ARG A 293 -10.07 -25.03 -9.47
N SER A 294 -9.86 -24.03 -8.62
CA SER A 294 -10.97 -23.29 -8.03
C SER A 294 -11.84 -22.68 -9.12
N ALA A 295 -13.15 -22.77 -8.94
CA ALA A 295 -14.10 -22.11 -9.84
C ALA A 295 -14.20 -20.59 -9.60
N HIS A 296 -13.68 -20.12 -8.48
CA HIS A 296 -13.70 -18.70 -8.14
C HIS A 296 -12.55 -17.95 -8.83
N ILE A 297 -12.84 -16.73 -9.23
CA ILE A 297 -11.93 -15.82 -9.93
C ILE A 297 -12.03 -14.44 -9.24
N SER A 298 -11.12 -14.15 -8.34
CA SER A 298 -11.09 -12.87 -7.63
C SER A 298 -10.39 -11.75 -8.43
N GLN A 299 -10.55 -10.51 -8.01
CA GLN A 299 -9.75 -9.39 -8.55
C GLN A 299 -8.26 -9.56 -8.26
N HIS A 300 -7.93 -10.19 -7.13
CA HIS A 300 -6.56 -10.37 -6.65
C HIS A 300 -5.70 -11.11 -7.66
N THR A 301 -6.22 -12.16 -8.28
CA THR A 301 -5.43 -12.99 -9.20
C THR A 301 -4.90 -12.20 -10.40
N ALA A 302 -5.77 -11.41 -11.03
CA ALA A 302 -5.37 -10.55 -12.15
C ALA A 302 -4.47 -9.39 -11.69
N ALA A 303 -4.81 -8.73 -10.56
CA ALA A 303 -4.03 -7.61 -10.03
C ALA A 303 -2.60 -8.02 -9.71
N TYR A 304 -2.42 -9.13 -8.99
CA TYR A 304 -1.09 -9.62 -8.63
C TYR A 304 -0.33 -10.20 -9.83
N ALA A 305 -1.02 -10.82 -10.81
CA ALA A 305 -0.38 -11.26 -12.05
C ALA A 305 0.16 -10.08 -12.87
N LEU A 306 -0.62 -9.00 -13.04
CA LEU A 306 -0.16 -7.78 -13.72
C LEU A 306 0.98 -7.11 -12.95
N TYR A 307 0.88 -7.02 -11.62
CA TYR A 307 1.91 -6.43 -10.77
C TYR A 307 3.24 -7.16 -10.86
N ALA A 308 3.22 -8.50 -10.78
CA ALA A 308 4.40 -9.35 -10.76
C ALA A 308 4.91 -9.74 -12.16
N GLY A 309 4.33 -9.21 -13.23
CA GLY A 309 4.76 -9.54 -14.60
C GLY A 309 4.47 -10.98 -15.01
N VAL A 310 3.39 -11.59 -14.51
CA VAL A 310 2.98 -12.96 -14.84
C VAL A 310 2.12 -12.94 -16.11
N TYR A 311 2.78 -12.66 -17.21
CA TYR A 311 2.24 -12.70 -18.58
C TYR A 311 3.40 -12.90 -19.57
N ARG A 312 3.10 -13.33 -20.82
CA ARG A 312 4.12 -13.60 -21.82
C ARG A 312 4.52 -12.35 -22.62
N ASP A 313 3.55 -11.50 -22.90
CA ASP A 313 3.69 -10.30 -23.72
C ASP A 313 2.63 -9.24 -23.36
N SER A 314 2.73 -8.08 -23.96
CA SER A 314 1.78 -6.98 -23.76
C SER A 314 0.35 -7.37 -24.16
N ALA A 315 0.16 -8.13 -25.22
CA ALA A 315 -1.16 -8.57 -25.67
C ALA A 315 -1.86 -9.46 -24.63
N MET A 316 -1.08 -10.26 -23.89
CA MET A 316 -1.61 -11.04 -22.78
C MET A 316 -1.93 -10.15 -21.59
N ALA A 317 -1.07 -9.17 -21.26
CA ALA A 317 -1.35 -8.20 -20.20
C ALA A 317 -2.62 -7.38 -20.50
N ASP A 318 -2.79 -6.92 -21.76
CA ASP A 318 -4.00 -6.23 -22.22
C ASP A 318 -5.25 -7.09 -22.06
N ARG A 319 -5.15 -8.38 -22.37
CA ARG A 319 -6.27 -9.32 -22.17
C ARG A 319 -6.62 -9.50 -20.71
N ILE A 320 -5.63 -9.68 -19.84
CA ILE A 320 -5.86 -9.81 -18.37
C ILE A 320 -6.52 -8.55 -17.83
N ALA A 321 -5.99 -7.36 -18.15
CA ALA A 321 -6.55 -6.09 -17.71
C ALA A 321 -7.97 -5.87 -18.27
N GLY A 322 -8.19 -6.18 -19.55
CA GLY A 322 -9.50 -6.10 -20.19
C GLY A 322 -10.52 -7.02 -19.53
N ARG A 323 -10.15 -8.25 -19.22
CA ARG A 323 -11.04 -9.21 -18.50
C ARG A 323 -11.36 -8.73 -17.08
N LEU A 324 -10.35 -8.24 -16.37
CA LEU A 324 -10.54 -7.65 -15.03
C LEU A 324 -11.51 -6.46 -15.09
N TRP A 325 -11.34 -5.58 -16.08
CA TRP A 325 -12.25 -4.46 -16.31
C TRP A 325 -13.68 -4.91 -16.57
N GLU A 326 -13.88 -5.78 -17.55
CA GLU A 326 -15.21 -6.27 -17.94
C GLU A 326 -15.94 -6.99 -16.80
N ARG A 327 -15.22 -7.76 -15.99
CA ARG A 327 -15.81 -8.57 -14.93
C ARG A 327 -16.20 -7.74 -13.70
N SER A 328 -15.41 -6.71 -13.34
CA SER A 328 -15.57 -6.08 -12.04
C SER A 328 -15.26 -4.59 -11.93
N LEU A 329 -14.38 -4.06 -12.79
CA LEU A 329 -13.94 -2.67 -12.61
C LEU A 329 -14.81 -1.64 -13.35
N ARG A 330 -15.68 -2.07 -14.25
CA ARG A 330 -16.62 -1.16 -14.93
C ARG A 330 -17.63 -0.56 -13.94
N PRO A 331 -18.05 0.70 -14.15
CA PRO A 331 -19.02 1.34 -13.27
C PRO A 331 -20.35 0.60 -13.15
N ASP A 332 -20.74 -0.15 -14.17
CA ASP A 332 -22.01 -0.89 -14.30
C ASP A 332 -21.90 -2.39 -13.95
N ALA A 333 -20.73 -2.86 -13.50
CA ALA A 333 -20.49 -4.27 -13.13
C ALA A 333 -21.24 -4.71 -11.87
N GLY A 334 -21.88 -3.79 -11.17
CA GLY A 334 -22.63 -4.03 -9.92
C GLY A 334 -21.73 -4.04 -8.68
N GLY A 335 -22.24 -3.52 -7.57
CA GLY A 335 -21.50 -3.43 -6.31
C GLY A 335 -20.35 -2.41 -6.33
N SER A 336 -19.40 -2.57 -5.42
CA SER A 336 -18.19 -1.77 -5.41
C SER A 336 -17.22 -2.26 -6.51
N ARG A 337 -16.64 -1.33 -7.26
CA ARG A 337 -15.67 -1.62 -8.33
C ARG A 337 -14.40 -2.23 -7.78
N ILE A 338 -13.88 -1.68 -6.70
CA ILE A 338 -12.79 -2.28 -5.93
C ILE A 338 -13.40 -3.29 -4.97
N ARG A 339 -13.00 -4.57 -5.09
CA ARG A 339 -13.42 -5.66 -4.21
C ARG A 339 -12.29 -6.15 -3.32
N MET A 340 -11.10 -5.61 -3.54
CA MET A 340 -9.91 -5.78 -2.71
C MET A 340 -9.95 -4.80 -1.53
N SER A 341 -9.11 -5.07 -0.53
CA SER A 341 -8.91 -4.15 0.59
C SER A 341 -8.14 -2.90 0.18
N VAL A 342 -7.96 -2.00 1.14
CA VAL A 342 -7.08 -0.84 1.00
C VAL A 342 -5.64 -1.29 0.69
N TYR A 343 -5.13 -2.33 1.36
CA TYR A 343 -3.82 -2.94 1.09
C TYR A 343 -3.75 -3.52 -0.34
N GLY A 344 -4.71 -4.39 -0.69
CA GLY A 344 -4.75 -5.03 -2.00
C GLY A 344 -4.85 -4.03 -3.16
N THR A 345 -5.46 -2.88 -2.93
CA THR A 345 -5.61 -1.82 -3.94
C THR A 345 -4.26 -1.28 -4.44
N TYR A 346 -3.18 -1.34 -3.62
CA TYR A 346 -1.84 -1.03 -4.09
C TYR A 346 -1.45 -1.90 -5.29
N PHE A 347 -1.59 -3.21 -5.19
CA PHE A 347 -1.23 -4.15 -6.26
C PHE A 347 -2.12 -4.00 -7.48
N LEU A 348 -3.40 -3.70 -7.28
CA LEU A 348 -4.35 -3.43 -8.36
C LEU A 348 -3.93 -2.19 -9.17
N LEU A 349 -3.74 -1.06 -8.50
CA LEU A 349 -3.37 0.19 -9.17
C LEU A 349 -2.02 0.08 -9.84
N MET A 350 -1.00 -0.41 -9.13
CA MET A 350 0.34 -0.53 -9.67
C MET A 350 0.45 -1.58 -10.76
N GLY A 351 -0.32 -2.68 -10.69
CA GLY A 351 -0.41 -3.65 -11.78
C GLY A 351 -0.95 -3.05 -13.06
N LEU A 352 -2.00 -2.24 -12.97
CA LEU A 352 -2.57 -1.52 -14.10
C LEU A 352 -1.59 -0.47 -14.67
N TYR A 353 -0.96 0.35 -13.82
CA TYR A 353 0.01 1.35 -14.29
C TYR A 353 1.25 0.73 -14.91
N ARG A 354 1.81 -0.34 -14.33
CA ARG A 354 3.01 -1.03 -14.85
C ARG A 354 2.78 -1.62 -16.24
N THR A 355 1.52 -1.91 -16.59
CA THR A 355 1.14 -2.50 -17.87
C THR A 355 0.51 -1.52 -18.87
N GLY A 356 0.57 -0.21 -18.57
CA GLY A 356 0.08 0.83 -19.48
C GLY A 356 -1.44 1.05 -19.43
N HIS A 357 -2.15 0.46 -18.46
CA HIS A 357 -3.61 0.62 -18.29
C HIS A 357 -3.95 1.74 -17.30
N GLY A 358 -3.23 2.87 -17.40
CA GLY A 358 -3.40 4.00 -16.49
C GLY A 358 -4.80 4.59 -16.48
N SER A 359 -5.52 4.61 -17.60
CA SER A 359 -6.90 5.09 -17.64
C SER A 359 -7.83 4.27 -16.76
N MET A 360 -7.65 2.94 -16.68
CA MET A 360 -8.41 2.08 -15.78
C MET A 360 -8.05 2.40 -14.31
N ALA A 361 -6.75 2.51 -14.00
CA ALA A 361 -6.27 2.86 -12.66
C ALA A 361 -6.77 4.25 -12.22
N ASN A 362 -6.70 5.24 -13.10
CA ASN A 362 -7.20 6.60 -12.86
C ASN A 362 -8.70 6.60 -12.54
N SER A 363 -9.48 5.79 -13.25
CA SER A 363 -10.92 5.69 -13.03
C SER A 363 -11.28 5.09 -11.66
N LEU A 364 -10.37 4.32 -11.04
CA LEU A 364 -10.53 3.80 -9.67
C LEU A 364 -9.99 4.79 -8.64
N LEU A 365 -8.84 5.37 -8.89
CA LEU A 365 -8.21 6.36 -8.01
C LEU A 365 -9.10 7.60 -7.83
N LEU A 366 -9.78 8.02 -8.91
CA LEU A 366 -10.65 9.20 -8.96
C LEU A 366 -12.13 8.87 -8.87
N ASP A 367 -12.50 7.65 -8.44
CA ASP A 367 -13.89 7.31 -8.24
C ASP A 367 -14.51 8.18 -7.15
N GLY A 368 -15.44 9.07 -7.57
CA GLY A 368 -16.12 10.04 -6.71
C GLY A 368 -17.22 9.46 -5.83
N ASP A 369 -17.54 8.18 -5.98
CA ASP A 369 -18.64 7.54 -5.24
C ASP A 369 -18.30 7.41 -3.75
N SER A 370 -18.96 8.21 -2.94
CA SER A 370 -18.80 8.21 -1.48
C SER A 370 -20.04 7.67 -0.75
N ARG A 371 -20.93 6.93 -1.44
CA ARG A 371 -22.10 6.30 -0.81
C ARG A 371 -21.66 5.25 0.21
N PRO A 372 -22.48 4.98 1.23
CA PRO A 372 -22.23 3.91 2.20
C PRO A 372 -21.91 2.57 1.55
N GLY A 373 -20.90 1.88 2.06
CA GLY A 373 -20.46 0.58 1.58
C GLY A 373 -19.58 0.58 0.32
N GLN A 374 -19.30 1.74 -0.28
CA GLN A 374 -18.38 1.82 -1.41
C GLN A 374 -16.92 1.70 -0.96
N ARG A 375 -16.10 1.11 -1.81
CA ARG A 375 -14.65 0.93 -1.61
C ARG A 375 -13.91 1.89 -2.54
N THR A 376 -13.89 3.16 -2.14
CA THR A 376 -13.26 4.23 -2.90
C THR A 376 -12.49 5.16 -1.98
N PHE A 377 -11.49 5.83 -2.50
CA PHE A 377 -10.79 6.87 -1.77
C PHE A 377 -11.69 8.06 -1.42
N SER A 378 -12.69 8.36 -2.25
CA SER A 378 -13.71 9.36 -1.94
C SER A 378 -14.53 8.98 -0.70
N TYR A 379 -14.90 7.70 -0.55
CA TYR A 379 -15.55 7.21 0.65
C TYR A 379 -14.64 7.38 1.88
N MET A 380 -13.37 6.97 1.77
CA MET A 380 -12.38 7.13 2.85
C MET A 380 -12.25 8.59 3.30
N LEU A 381 -12.11 9.51 2.35
CA LEU A 381 -11.98 10.95 2.63
C LEU A 381 -13.23 11.58 3.26
N ARG A 382 -14.42 11.07 2.97
CA ARG A 382 -15.68 11.74 3.33
C ARG A 382 -16.49 11.04 4.39
N ARG A 383 -16.35 9.70 4.56
CA ARG A 383 -17.28 8.91 5.37
C ARG A 383 -16.65 7.79 6.22
N SER A 384 -15.37 7.46 6.07
CA SER A 384 -14.79 6.24 6.65
C SER A 384 -14.83 6.17 8.18
N VAL A 385 -15.00 7.28 8.88
CA VAL A 385 -15.12 7.28 10.35
C VAL A 385 -16.43 6.63 10.81
N GLY A 386 -17.43 6.56 9.94
CA GLY A 386 -18.70 5.86 10.17
C GLY A 386 -19.76 6.32 9.17
N ASP A 387 -20.67 5.43 8.83
CA ASP A 387 -21.84 5.72 7.99
C ASP A 387 -22.98 6.39 8.79
N PHE A 388 -22.66 7.06 9.88
CA PHE A 388 -23.60 7.77 10.72
C PHE A 388 -23.31 9.27 10.73
N PRO A 389 -24.30 10.11 10.97
CA PRO A 389 -24.10 11.56 11.10
C PRO A 389 -23.08 11.88 12.20
N SER A 390 -22.21 12.86 11.94
CA SER A 390 -21.32 13.35 12.99
C SER A 390 -22.17 13.86 14.15
N PRO A 391 -21.88 13.45 15.41
CA PRO A 391 -22.53 14.04 16.57
C PRO A 391 -22.10 15.50 16.82
N PHE A 392 -21.16 16.00 16.02
CA PHE A 392 -20.64 17.36 16.12
C PHE A 392 -20.97 18.11 14.82
N ASP A 393 -21.77 19.16 14.93
CA ASP A 393 -22.11 20.01 13.79
C ASP A 393 -20.85 20.57 13.11
N GLY A 394 -20.78 20.40 11.79
CA GLY A 394 -19.69 20.92 10.96
C GLY A 394 -18.35 20.17 11.02
N LEU A 395 -18.23 19.09 11.81
CA LEU A 395 -17.01 18.28 11.80
C LEU A 395 -17.08 17.21 10.69
N PRO A 396 -15.99 17.08 9.91
CA PRO A 396 -15.94 16.07 8.86
C PRO A 396 -15.92 14.66 9.47
N VAL A 397 -16.72 13.76 8.90
CA VAL A 397 -16.76 12.34 9.25
C VAL A 397 -15.76 11.48 8.46
N GLY A 398 -15.06 12.07 7.49
CA GLY A 398 -14.04 11.41 6.70
C GLY A 398 -12.73 11.18 7.45
N ALA A 399 -11.86 10.34 6.90
CA ALA A 399 -10.54 10.07 7.46
C ALA A 399 -9.61 11.28 7.36
N THR A 400 -8.77 11.47 8.36
CA THR A 400 -7.66 12.43 8.37
C THR A 400 -6.31 11.76 8.12
N LEU A 401 -6.26 10.44 8.26
CA LEU A 401 -5.18 9.52 7.87
C LEU A 401 -5.81 8.35 7.12
N THR A 402 -5.03 7.63 6.35
CA THR A 402 -5.51 6.43 5.65
C THR A 402 -5.89 5.32 6.63
N THR A 403 -6.82 4.48 6.23
CA THR A 403 -7.46 3.49 7.08
C THR A 403 -7.00 2.07 6.75
N GLU A 404 -7.14 1.16 7.70
CA GLU A 404 -6.81 -0.26 7.56
C GLU A 404 -7.72 -0.98 6.54
N ALA A 405 -8.99 -0.64 6.56
CA ALA A 405 -10.02 -1.21 5.69
C ALA A 405 -10.89 -0.08 5.13
N TRP A 406 -11.75 -0.37 4.15
CA TRP A 406 -12.59 0.65 3.54
C TRP A 406 -13.64 1.21 4.49
N ASN A 407 -14.22 0.37 5.36
CA ASN A 407 -15.21 0.85 6.31
C ASN A 407 -15.24 0.05 7.62
N SER A 408 -15.73 0.70 8.69
CA SER A 408 -15.81 0.12 10.02
C SER A 408 -16.93 -0.91 10.20
N VAL A 409 -17.88 -1.01 9.27
CA VAL A 409 -18.93 -2.04 9.32
C VAL A 409 -18.32 -3.40 9.03
N ASN A 410 -17.48 -3.50 8.01
CA ASN A 410 -16.80 -4.74 7.63
C ASN A 410 -15.65 -5.10 8.57
N LYS A 411 -15.06 -4.10 9.24
CA LYS A 411 -13.99 -4.28 10.21
C LYS A 411 -14.19 -3.34 11.42
N PRO A 412 -15.02 -3.74 12.39
CA PRO A 412 -15.39 -2.87 13.51
C PRO A 412 -14.23 -2.38 14.38
N ASN A 413 -13.10 -3.09 14.39
CA ASN A 413 -11.89 -2.71 15.11
C ASN A 413 -10.78 -2.19 14.20
N MET A 414 -11.11 -1.71 13.00
CA MET A 414 -10.12 -1.15 12.10
C MET A 414 -9.40 0.06 12.72
N THR A 415 -8.18 0.28 12.31
CA THR A 415 -7.40 1.46 12.65
C THR A 415 -7.61 2.56 11.62
N PHE A 416 -7.59 3.82 12.07
CA PHE A 416 -7.72 5.01 11.23
C PHE A 416 -6.39 5.77 11.09
N SER A 417 -5.29 5.08 11.38
CA SER A 417 -3.90 5.54 11.22
C SER A 417 -3.06 4.40 10.64
N HIS A 418 -3.43 3.91 9.43
CA HIS A 418 -2.84 2.73 8.82
C HIS A 418 -2.13 3.10 7.51
N PRO A 419 -0.78 3.18 7.53
CA PRO A 419 -0.04 3.76 6.42
C PRO A 419 -0.02 2.90 5.14
N TRP A 420 -0.36 1.62 5.16
CA TRP A 420 -0.52 0.86 3.90
C TRP A 420 -1.58 1.47 2.96
N GLY A 421 -2.54 2.23 3.50
CA GLY A 421 -3.50 2.99 2.70
C GLY A 421 -2.89 4.18 1.95
N ALA A 422 -1.64 4.56 2.25
CA ALA A 422 -0.93 5.61 1.53
C ALA A 422 -0.46 5.17 0.12
N ALA A 423 -0.87 3.99 -0.34
CA ALA A 423 -0.68 3.50 -1.71
C ALA A 423 -1.12 4.50 -2.79
N ALA A 424 -2.09 5.37 -2.49
CA ALA A 424 -2.51 6.42 -3.42
C ALA A 424 -1.38 7.41 -3.76
N ALA A 425 -0.45 7.72 -2.83
CA ALA A 425 0.71 8.54 -3.11
C ALA A 425 1.65 7.87 -4.13
N VAL A 426 1.87 6.56 -3.98
CA VAL A 426 2.68 5.77 -4.92
C VAL A 426 2.03 5.74 -6.30
N ALA A 427 0.71 5.55 -6.36
CA ALA A 427 -0.05 5.59 -7.60
C ALA A 427 0.03 6.97 -8.29
N ILE A 428 -0.03 8.06 -7.53
CA ILE A 428 0.12 9.41 -8.06
C ILE A 428 1.53 9.60 -8.65
N VAL A 429 2.58 9.29 -7.88
CA VAL A 429 3.97 9.53 -8.32
C VAL A 429 4.37 8.60 -9.47
N ARG A 430 4.20 7.29 -9.28
CA ARG A 430 4.70 6.26 -10.22
C ARG A 430 3.72 5.94 -11.35
N GLY A 431 2.43 6.21 -11.14
CA GLY A 431 1.37 5.99 -12.12
C GLY A 431 0.97 7.25 -12.86
N VAL A 432 0.26 8.16 -12.18
CA VAL A 432 -0.30 9.38 -12.82
C VAL A 432 0.82 10.24 -13.41
N PHE A 433 1.85 10.59 -12.63
CA PHE A 433 3.01 11.36 -13.12
C PHE A 433 4.11 10.50 -13.73
N GLY A 434 4.09 9.18 -13.49
CA GLY A 434 4.96 8.21 -14.14
C GLY A 434 6.45 8.35 -13.83
N VAL A 435 6.82 8.85 -12.64
CA VAL A 435 8.23 9.06 -12.27
C VAL A 435 8.81 7.79 -11.67
N MET A 436 9.83 7.22 -12.31
CA MET A 436 10.49 5.99 -11.88
C MET A 436 12.02 6.12 -11.98
N PRO A 437 12.79 5.67 -10.95
CA PRO A 437 14.23 5.53 -11.10
C PRO A 437 14.54 4.43 -12.13
N THR A 438 15.48 4.69 -13.03
CA THR A 438 16.00 3.72 -14.00
C THR A 438 17.41 3.25 -13.67
N SER A 439 18.07 3.97 -12.75
CA SER A 439 19.30 3.54 -12.09
C SER A 439 19.30 3.94 -10.61
N PRO A 440 20.17 3.32 -9.78
CA PRO A 440 20.18 3.55 -8.33
C PRO A 440 20.36 5.02 -7.94
N GLY A 441 19.66 5.43 -6.90
CA GLY A 441 19.72 6.79 -6.38
C GLY A 441 19.20 7.86 -7.34
N PHE A 442 18.29 7.49 -8.26
CA PHE A 442 17.81 8.40 -9.30
C PHE A 442 18.93 9.03 -10.13
N GLU A 443 20.05 8.31 -10.36
CA GLU A 443 21.10 8.77 -11.26
C GLU A 443 20.56 8.99 -12.67
N THR A 444 19.70 8.08 -13.12
CA THR A 444 18.80 8.26 -14.24
C THR A 444 17.37 7.91 -13.83
N PHE A 445 16.40 8.54 -14.45
CA PHE A 445 15.00 8.28 -14.22
C PHE A 445 14.18 8.44 -15.49
N SER A 446 13.02 7.81 -15.52
CA SER A 446 12.03 7.98 -16.59
C SER A 446 10.81 8.74 -16.07
N VAL A 447 10.13 9.43 -16.99
CA VAL A 447 8.86 10.11 -16.73
C VAL A 447 7.89 9.75 -17.84
N HIS A 448 6.89 8.94 -17.51
CA HIS A 448 5.84 8.48 -18.42
C HIS A 448 4.46 8.71 -17.80
N PRO A 449 3.94 9.94 -17.84
CA PRO A 449 2.65 10.26 -17.26
C PRO A 449 1.51 9.47 -17.92
N GLN A 450 0.62 8.93 -17.10
CA GLN A 450 -0.60 8.26 -17.54
C GLN A 450 -1.80 9.07 -17.04
N THR A 451 -2.06 10.18 -17.71
CA THR A 451 -3.03 11.21 -17.26
C THR A 451 -4.35 11.20 -18.03
N GLU A 452 -4.67 10.10 -18.70
CA GLU A 452 -5.92 9.99 -19.45
C GLU A 452 -7.01 9.27 -18.66
N SER A 453 -8.23 9.68 -18.92
CA SER A 453 -9.45 8.98 -18.48
C SER A 453 -9.77 7.83 -19.44
N MET A 454 -10.79 7.03 -19.10
CA MET A 454 -11.32 5.99 -19.99
C MET A 454 -11.91 6.51 -21.32
N THR A 455 -12.16 7.82 -21.43
CA THR A 455 -12.62 8.48 -22.67
C THR A 455 -11.49 9.17 -23.43
N GLY A 456 -10.24 9.03 -22.96
CA GLY A 456 -9.07 9.69 -23.54
C GLY A 456 -8.91 11.17 -23.14
N GLU A 457 -9.80 11.70 -22.30
CA GLU A 457 -9.66 13.07 -21.81
C GLU A 457 -8.64 13.15 -20.67
N PRO A 458 -7.84 14.23 -20.59
CA PRO A 458 -6.93 14.45 -19.48
C PRO A 458 -7.68 14.52 -18.14
N ILE A 459 -7.15 13.80 -17.12
CA ILE A 459 -7.72 13.79 -15.77
C ILE A 459 -7.20 14.94 -14.90
N LEU A 460 -6.13 15.58 -15.30
CA LEU A 460 -5.56 16.74 -14.59
C LEU A 460 -4.66 17.59 -15.49
N SER A 461 -4.51 18.86 -15.08
CA SER A 461 -3.36 19.70 -15.37
C SER A 461 -2.73 20.09 -14.04
N GLY A 462 -1.42 19.95 -13.90
CA GLY A 462 -0.79 20.19 -12.61
C GLY A 462 0.70 19.90 -12.58
N GLU A 463 1.27 19.98 -11.40
CA GLU A 463 2.70 19.84 -11.14
C GLU A 463 2.94 18.92 -9.95
N LEU A 464 3.99 18.09 -10.07
CA LEU A 464 4.57 17.30 -9.00
C LEU A 464 6.03 17.70 -8.80
N CYS A 465 6.42 17.99 -7.57
CA CYS A 465 7.80 18.08 -7.13
C CYS A 465 8.13 16.87 -6.27
N LEU A 466 9.00 15.99 -6.77
CA LEU A 466 9.45 14.78 -6.09
C LEU A 466 10.87 14.98 -5.55
N PRO A 467 11.07 15.00 -4.21
CA PRO A 467 12.41 15.03 -3.62
C PRO A 467 13.09 13.66 -3.80
N THR A 468 14.37 13.70 -4.18
CA THR A 468 15.23 12.51 -4.28
C THR A 468 16.54 12.77 -3.55
N VAL A 469 17.36 11.75 -3.34
CA VAL A 469 18.70 11.90 -2.75
C VAL A 469 19.64 12.79 -3.57
N ARG A 470 19.30 13.11 -4.83
CA ARG A 470 20.10 13.95 -5.73
C ARG A 470 19.51 15.34 -5.95
N GLY A 471 18.29 15.59 -5.55
CA GLY A 471 17.57 16.85 -5.79
C GLY A 471 16.10 16.63 -6.08
N ILE A 472 15.43 17.62 -6.63
CA ILE A 472 13.99 17.61 -6.87
C ILE A 472 13.73 17.37 -8.37
N ILE A 473 12.92 16.36 -8.66
CA ILE A 473 12.34 16.14 -9.99
C ILE A 473 11.00 16.89 -10.02
N GLN A 474 10.88 17.85 -10.91
CA GLN A 474 9.67 18.63 -11.13
C GLN A 474 9.03 18.18 -12.45
N VAL A 475 7.81 17.70 -12.38
CA VAL A 475 7.04 17.23 -13.55
C VAL A 475 5.78 18.08 -13.66
N SER A 476 5.61 18.77 -14.77
CA SER A 476 4.40 19.51 -15.08
C SER A 476 3.66 18.86 -16.24
N VAL A 477 2.38 18.59 -16.08
CA VAL A 477 1.51 18.02 -17.10
C VAL A 477 0.36 18.98 -17.42
N SER A 478 0.07 19.18 -18.72
CA SER A 478 -1.05 20.03 -19.14
C SER A 478 -1.54 19.57 -20.52
N ARG A 479 -2.81 19.16 -20.61
CA ARG A 479 -3.49 18.79 -21.87
C ARG A 479 -2.65 17.86 -22.77
N GLY A 480 -2.10 16.78 -22.19
CA GLY A 480 -1.29 15.82 -22.92
C GLY A 480 0.18 16.22 -23.14
N ASN A 481 0.58 17.42 -22.75
CA ASN A 481 1.97 17.85 -22.75
C ASN A 481 2.62 17.57 -21.39
N CYS A 482 3.86 17.06 -21.42
CA CYS A 482 4.67 16.86 -20.22
C CYS A 482 5.98 17.64 -20.34
N SER A 483 6.33 18.33 -19.27
CA SER A 483 7.66 18.94 -19.12
C SER A 483 8.31 18.48 -17.83
N VAL A 484 9.62 18.25 -17.90
CA VAL A 484 10.41 17.74 -16.77
C VAL A 484 11.57 18.69 -16.51
N ARG A 485 11.73 19.08 -15.27
CA ARG A 485 12.85 19.88 -14.78
C ARG A 485 13.49 19.17 -13.59
N PHE A 486 14.80 19.11 -13.57
CA PHE A 486 15.57 18.68 -12.40
C PHE A 486 16.20 19.87 -11.70
N VAL A 487 16.05 19.96 -10.38
CA VAL A 487 16.62 21.02 -9.53
C VAL A 487 17.51 20.37 -8.50
N GLY A 488 18.83 20.38 -8.72
CA GLY A 488 19.82 19.80 -7.80
C GLY A 488 21.24 20.00 -8.30
N ALA A 489 22.25 19.68 -7.49
CA ALA A 489 23.64 19.75 -7.88
C ALA A 489 24.01 18.57 -8.78
N SER A 490 24.27 18.87 -10.06
CA SER A 490 24.87 17.99 -11.10
C SER A 490 24.26 16.59 -11.28
N VAL A 491 23.23 16.47 -12.10
CA VAL A 491 22.80 15.21 -12.72
C VAL A 491 22.68 15.40 -14.25
N PRO A 492 23.07 14.41 -15.07
CA PRO A 492 22.84 14.45 -16.50
C PRO A 492 21.34 14.53 -16.81
N PRO A 493 20.93 15.15 -17.93
CA PRO A 493 19.52 15.29 -18.27
C PRO A 493 18.84 13.93 -18.47
N ALA A 494 17.60 13.84 -17.99
CA ALA A 494 16.72 12.72 -18.28
C ALA A 494 16.64 12.46 -19.80
N LYS A 495 16.80 11.22 -20.22
CA LYS A 495 16.43 10.83 -21.58
C LYS A 495 14.91 10.82 -21.66
N SER A 496 14.33 11.88 -22.17
CA SER A 496 12.92 11.87 -22.57
C SER A 496 12.82 10.98 -23.81
N THR A 497 12.35 9.77 -23.64
CA THR A 497 11.85 9.00 -24.79
C THR A 497 10.44 9.48 -25.05
N SER A 498 10.28 10.49 -25.91
CA SER A 498 9.02 10.72 -26.59
C SER A 498 8.77 9.49 -27.46
N SER A 499 7.71 8.75 -27.19
CA SER A 499 7.18 7.77 -28.12
C SER A 499 6.75 8.51 -29.40
N GLU A 500 7.44 8.24 -30.53
CA GLU A 500 6.84 8.41 -31.85
C GLU A 500 5.72 7.39 -32.07
#